data_4e5dcf49309b2119f54d2f58ad2904fe
#
_entry.id   4e5dcf49309b2119f54d2f58ad2904fe
#
_cell.length_a   1.000
_cell.length_b   1.000
_cell.length_c   1.000
_cell.angle_alpha   90.00
_cell.angle_beta   90.00
_cell.angle_gamma   90.00
#
_symmetry.space_group_name_H-M   'P 1'
#
loop_
_entity.id
_entity.type
_entity.pdbx_description
1 polymer ?
#
loop_
_entity_poly.entity_id
_entity_poly.type
_entity_poly.pdbx_seq_one_letter_code
_entity_poly.pdbx_strand_id
1 'polypeptide(L)'
;MLQCGRLSHPEPDCLAPRRAVGFGFQDVKGARMATAQTPAMADLHTGEHGHDQASPGEIAIGVIIGRTSEFFDFFVFAIASVIVFPRLVFPFASELTGTLYSFMIFALAFMARPIGTVIFMTVDREYGKTAKLISALFLLGTATVALAFLPSYHEIGAAAIWLLALARIAQGLAWGGAWDGMASLLALNAPPSQRGWYAMVPQLGAPLGLIVASALFAYFAGNLSADDFFDWGWRYPFFVAFAINVVALFARLRMVTTEEYATLFETRELQPARISETVAREGQNIMLGAFAPLASFALFHMVTVFPLSWVFLFTHESPARFLIIEIVAAVFGVAAIVASGIVADRVGRKSLLMGSAIAIAIYSGFAPQLLDAGAFGETIYMVIGFILLGLSFGQSSGAIASNFRQTYRYTASALTSDMAWLFGAGFAPLVALLLATNLGVIASGAYLLSGAFWTLLALWLSGQREKGDMDTGR
;
A
#
# COMPACT_ATOMS: atom_id res chain seq x y z
N MET A 1 24.41 28.02 64.44
CA MET A 1 25.89 28.16 64.53
C MET A 1 26.36 28.22 63.07
N LEU A 2 26.77 29.44 62.75
CA LEU A 2 27.94 29.91 62.02
C LEU A 2 27.94 29.55 60.49
N GLN A 3 27.62 30.49 59.68
CA GLN A 3 28.33 31.66 59.10
C GLN A 3 29.24 31.22 57.94
N CYS A 4 28.88 31.69 56.78
CA CYS A 4 29.34 32.90 56.04
C CYS A 4 30.57 32.63 55.19
N GLY A 5 30.49 33.12 53.98
CA GLY A 5 31.62 33.40 53.09
C GLY A 5 31.23 33.72 51.67
N ARG A 6 30.75 34.94 51.43
CA ARG A 6 30.74 35.66 50.14
C ARG A 6 32.17 35.98 49.69
N LEU A 7 32.35 36.14 48.41
CA LEU A 7 33.10 37.20 47.70
C LEU A 7 33.18 36.80 46.20
N SER A 8 32.50 37.43 45.31
CA SER A 8 32.69 38.74 44.60
C SER A 8 33.57 38.62 43.36
N HIS A 9 32.97 38.98 42.28
CA HIS A 9 33.51 39.35 40.94
C HIS A 9 34.77 40.22 40.96
N PRO A 10 35.56 40.40 39.84
CA PRO A 10 35.00 41.18 38.69
C PRO A 10 35.48 40.73 37.28
N GLU A 11 34.72 41.11 36.30
CA GLU A 11 35.24 41.51 34.98
C GLU A 11 36.09 42.76 35.11
N PRO A 12 37.01 43.09 34.15
CA PRO A 12 36.59 43.90 33.04
C PRO A 12 37.36 43.81 31.67
N ASP A 13 36.70 44.35 30.69
CA ASP A 13 37.09 45.29 29.63
C ASP A 13 37.99 44.91 28.44
N CYS A 14 37.36 45.06 27.30
CA CYS A 14 37.68 45.88 26.12
C CYS A 14 39.13 46.07 25.70
N LEU A 15 39.41 45.80 24.46
CA LEU A 15 40.12 46.71 23.56
C LEU A 15 40.13 46.18 22.08
N ALA A 16 39.47 46.93 21.21
CA ALA A 16 39.77 47.02 19.77
C ALA A 16 40.64 48.27 19.54
N PRO A 17 41.02 48.65 18.37
CA PRO A 17 41.60 48.00 17.20
C PRO A 17 42.95 48.68 16.81
N ARG A 18 43.75 48.10 15.96
CA ARG A 18 44.83 48.88 15.29
C ARG A 18 44.80 48.70 13.76
N ARG A 19 44.59 49.87 13.12
CA ARG A 19 44.93 50.23 11.75
C ARG A 19 46.41 50.40 11.61
N ALA A 20 46.92 50.22 10.44
CA ALA A 20 47.80 51.07 9.65
C ALA A 20 48.69 50.20 8.74
N VAL A 21 48.89 50.49 7.56
CA VAL A 21 49.44 51.48 6.67
C VAL A 21 50.05 50.65 5.53
N GLY A 22 49.74 50.71 4.41
CA GLY A 22 49.81 51.43 3.19
C GLY A 22 51.25 51.72 2.67
N PHE A 23 51.58 51.06 1.54
CA PHE A 23 52.59 51.64 0.61
C PHE A 23 52.21 51.25 -0.82
N GLY A 24 51.89 52.27 -1.62
CA GLY A 24 51.77 52.14 -3.05
C GLY A 24 53.09 52.37 -3.74
N PHE A 25 53.21 51.87 -4.91
CA PHE A 25 54.07 52.45 -5.95
C PHE A 25 53.49 52.24 -7.34
N GLN A 26 53.61 53.30 -8.11
CA GLN A 26 53.06 53.62 -9.40
C GLN A 26 53.81 52.98 -10.57
N ASP A 27 53.02 52.83 -11.64
CA ASP A 27 53.33 53.04 -13.07
C ASP A 27 54.69 52.68 -13.67
N VAL A 28 54.66 51.87 -14.71
CA VAL A 28 55.37 52.15 -15.97
C VAL A 28 54.60 51.57 -17.18
N LYS A 29 54.39 52.51 -18.14
CA LYS A 29 53.77 52.32 -19.45
C LYS A 29 54.58 51.42 -20.40
N GLY A 30 53.87 50.67 -21.27
CA GLY A 30 54.20 50.65 -22.70
C GLY A 30 54.77 49.37 -23.26
N ALA A 31 54.01 48.70 -24.07
CA ALA A 31 54.33 48.40 -25.47
C ALA A 31 53.36 47.33 -26.04
N ARG A 32 52.69 47.72 -27.12
CA ARG A 32 51.88 46.84 -27.97
C ARG A 32 52.81 45.83 -28.69
N MET A 33 52.43 44.56 -28.69
CA MET A 33 52.65 43.69 -29.85
C MET A 33 51.46 42.73 -29.98
N ALA A 34 50.79 42.87 -31.11
CA ALA A 34 49.76 41.98 -31.57
C ALA A 34 50.37 40.66 -32.05
N THR A 35 49.90 39.54 -31.60
CA THR A 35 50.03 38.25 -32.29
C THR A 35 48.77 37.43 -32.10
N ALA A 36 48.17 37.18 -33.24
CA ALA A 36 47.38 36.06 -33.70
C ALA A 36 46.54 35.28 -32.68
N GLN A 37 45.25 35.46 -32.82
CA GLN A 37 44.22 34.57 -32.37
C GLN A 37 44.36 33.17 -32.98
N THR A 38 44.46 32.17 -32.16
CA THR A 38 44.07 30.79 -32.52
C THR A 38 42.84 30.49 -31.70
N PRO A 39 41.65 30.37 -32.30
CA PRO A 39 40.48 29.91 -31.62
C PRO A 39 40.45 28.39 -31.73
N ALA A 40 40.51 27.67 -30.66
CA ALA A 40 40.01 26.33 -30.49
C ALA A 40 40.70 25.64 -29.31
N MET A 41 40.12 25.67 -28.16
CA MET A 41 40.09 24.62 -27.12
C MET A 41 39.74 25.18 -25.74
N ALA A 42 38.58 25.76 -25.63
CA ALA A 42 38.03 26.22 -24.34
C ALA A 42 36.54 25.94 -24.17
N ASP A 43 35.99 25.02 -24.95
CA ASP A 43 34.54 24.66 -24.86
C ASP A 43 34.33 23.16 -24.76
N LEU A 44 35.09 22.43 -23.95
CA LEU A 44 34.91 21.01 -23.75
C LEU A 44 34.94 20.56 -22.27
N HIS A 45 34.66 21.45 -21.31
CA HIS A 45 34.46 21.04 -19.91
C HIS A 45 33.49 21.94 -19.17
N THR A 46 32.30 22.15 -19.72
CA THR A 46 31.11 22.41 -18.95
C THR A 46 30.02 21.45 -19.40
N GLY A 47 30.33 20.16 -19.29
CA GLY A 47 29.30 19.18 -19.11
C GLY A 47 28.75 19.41 -17.71
N GLU A 48 27.77 20.30 -17.57
CA GLU A 48 26.84 20.26 -16.49
C GLU A 48 26.26 18.86 -16.51
N HIS A 49 26.78 17.98 -15.66
CA HIS A 49 25.97 16.90 -15.12
C HIS A 49 24.83 17.61 -14.39
N GLY A 50 23.81 18.00 -15.14
CA GLY A 50 22.51 18.22 -14.61
C GLY A 50 22.17 16.94 -13.84
N HIS A 51 22.27 16.98 -12.53
CA HIS A 51 21.70 15.96 -11.68
C HIS A 51 20.23 15.88 -12.12
N ASP A 52 19.86 14.77 -12.78
CA ASP A 52 18.50 14.41 -13.11
C ASP A 52 17.75 14.27 -11.77
N GLN A 53 17.24 15.39 -11.28
CA GLN A 53 16.27 15.38 -10.19
C GLN A 53 15.07 14.62 -10.73
N ALA A 54 14.80 13.45 -10.14
CA ALA A 54 13.66 12.64 -10.55
C ALA A 54 12.40 13.50 -10.47
N SER A 55 11.74 13.69 -11.60
CA SER A 55 10.53 14.50 -11.63
C SER A 55 9.45 13.88 -10.73
N PRO A 56 8.56 14.66 -10.08
CA PRO A 56 7.46 14.11 -9.28
C PRO A 56 6.63 13.08 -10.05
N GLY A 57 6.59 13.18 -11.38
CA GLY A 57 5.94 12.22 -12.26
C GLY A 57 6.67 10.87 -12.33
N GLU A 58 8.00 10.85 -12.36
CA GLU A 58 8.79 9.60 -12.37
C GLU A 58 8.67 8.85 -11.05
N ILE A 59 8.67 9.57 -9.92
CA ILE A 59 8.41 8.99 -8.60
C ILE A 59 7.01 8.39 -8.56
N ALA A 60 6.00 9.09 -9.07
CA ALA A 60 4.62 8.60 -9.13
C ALA A 60 4.50 7.32 -9.97
N ILE A 61 5.14 7.26 -11.14
CA ILE A 61 5.16 6.07 -12.00
C ILE A 61 5.84 4.90 -11.30
N GLY A 62 6.98 5.12 -10.66
CA GLY A 62 7.69 4.09 -9.90
C GLY A 62 6.85 3.53 -8.74
N VAL A 63 6.13 4.39 -8.04
CA VAL A 63 5.20 3.98 -6.97
C VAL A 63 4.03 3.16 -7.53
N ILE A 64 3.42 3.57 -8.66
CA ILE A 64 2.33 2.81 -9.30
C ILE A 64 2.83 1.42 -9.71
N ILE A 65 3.98 1.30 -10.37
CA ILE A 65 4.55 0.01 -10.80
C ILE A 65 4.81 -0.88 -9.58
N GLY A 66 5.45 -0.36 -8.53
CA GLY A 66 5.74 -1.12 -7.32
C GLY A 66 4.46 -1.60 -6.62
N ARG A 67 3.43 -0.75 -6.53
CA ARG A 67 2.14 -1.12 -5.94
C ARG A 67 1.36 -2.10 -6.82
N THR A 68 1.42 -1.94 -8.14
CA THR A 68 0.80 -2.90 -9.09
C THR A 68 1.40 -4.29 -8.93
N SER A 69 2.73 -4.40 -8.78
CA SER A 69 3.40 -5.69 -8.52
C SER A 69 2.91 -6.35 -7.23
N GLU A 70 2.83 -5.59 -6.13
CA GLU A 70 2.33 -6.10 -4.84
C GLU A 70 0.88 -6.59 -4.93
N PHE A 71 0.00 -5.80 -5.54
CA PHE A 71 -1.40 -6.17 -5.70
C PHE A 71 -1.59 -7.31 -6.71
N PHE A 72 -0.76 -7.40 -7.74
CA PHE A 72 -0.80 -8.51 -8.66
C PHE A 72 -0.49 -9.84 -7.96
N ASP A 73 0.62 -9.92 -7.22
CA ASP A 73 0.97 -11.10 -6.41
C ASP A 73 -0.15 -11.46 -5.42
N PHE A 74 -0.73 -10.44 -4.79
CA PHE A 74 -1.86 -10.59 -3.89
C PHE A 74 -3.08 -11.22 -4.58
N PHE A 75 -3.50 -10.69 -5.75
CA PHE A 75 -4.70 -11.17 -6.46
C PHE A 75 -4.49 -12.53 -7.12
N VAL A 76 -3.27 -12.87 -7.54
CA VAL A 76 -2.96 -14.22 -8.01
C VAL A 76 -3.30 -15.25 -6.93
N PHE A 77 -2.89 -15.02 -5.68
CA PHE A 77 -3.27 -15.90 -4.58
C PHE A 77 -4.78 -15.85 -4.27
N ALA A 78 -5.39 -14.66 -4.30
CA ALA A 78 -6.81 -14.49 -4.00
C ALA A 78 -7.70 -15.26 -4.97
N ILE A 79 -7.45 -15.16 -6.28
CA ILE A 79 -8.17 -15.88 -7.33
C ILE A 79 -7.93 -17.41 -7.17
N ALA A 80 -6.67 -17.83 -6.96
CA ALA A 80 -6.35 -19.24 -6.73
C ALA A 80 -7.04 -19.81 -5.49
N SER A 81 -7.28 -19.00 -4.45
CA SER A 81 -8.00 -19.41 -3.24
C SER A 81 -9.46 -19.78 -3.51
N VAL A 82 -10.02 -19.31 -4.61
CA VAL A 82 -11.39 -19.64 -5.03
C VAL A 82 -11.40 -20.81 -6.01
N ILE A 83 -10.63 -20.72 -7.10
CA ILE A 83 -10.77 -21.63 -8.23
C ILE A 83 -9.79 -22.81 -8.23
N VAL A 84 -8.68 -22.75 -7.46
CA VAL A 84 -7.61 -23.75 -7.50
C VAL A 84 -7.49 -24.52 -6.18
N PHE A 85 -7.21 -23.85 -5.08
CA PHE A 85 -6.85 -24.52 -3.82
C PHE A 85 -7.95 -25.39 -3.22
N PRO A 86 -9.27 -25.10 -3.35
CA PRO A 86 -10.31 -26.01 -2.90
C PRO A 86 -10.19 -27.41 -3.49
N ARG A 87 -9.88 -27.54 -4.78
CA ARG A 87 -9.71 -28.83 -5.47
C ARG A 87 -8.32 -29.42 -5.29
N LEU A 88 -7.28 -28.60 -5.34
CA LEU A 88 -5.89 -29.05 -5.31
C LEU A 88 -5.43 -29.46 -3.90
N VAL A 89 -5.82 -28.69 -2.88
CA VAL A 89 -5.29 -28.81 -1.51
C VAL A 89 -6.34 -29.41 -0.54
N PHE A 90 -7.63 -29.24 -0.83
CA PHE A 90 -8.73 -29.72 0.03
C PHE A 90 -9.69 -30.69 -0.69
N PRO A 91 -9.22 -31.67 -1.49
CA PRO A 91 -10.10 -32.55 -2.28
C PRO A 91 -10.99 -33.46 -1.42
N PHE A 92 -10.70 -33.58 -0.13
CA PHE A 92 -11.47 -34.34 0.85
C PHE A 92 -12.67 -33.59 1.41
N ALA A 93 -12.78 -32.29 1.12
CA ALA A 93 -13.86 -31.41 1.58
C ALA A 93 -14.85 -31.09 0.43
N SER A 94 -16.07 -30.66 0.77
CA SER A 94 -16.97 -30.10 -0.24
C SER A 94 -16.36 -28.80 -0.83
N GLU A 95 -16.79 -28.39 -2.04
CA GLU A 95 -16.27 -27.17 -2.69
C GLU A 95 -16.44 -25.95 -1.79
N LEU A 96 -17.59 -25.80 -1.12
CA LEU A 96 -17.81 -24.73 -0.14
C LEU A 96 -16.81 -24.81 1.03
N THR A 97 -16.68 -25.99 1.65
CA THR A 97 -15.78 -26.16 2.80
C THR A 97 -14.33 -25.96 2.39
N GLY A 98 -13.91 -26.44 1.23
CA GLY A 98 -12.57 -26.23 0.67
C GLY A 98 -12.29 -24.73 0.42
N THR A 99 -13.28 -23.99 -0.08
CA THR A 99 -13.16 -22.54 -0.27
C THR A 99 -13.05 -21.80 1.07
N LEU A 100 -13.81 -22.20 2.08
CA LEU A 100 -13.71 -21.63 3.44
C LEU A 100 -12.32 -21.91 4.05
N TYR A 101 -11.77 -23.12 3.89
CA TYR A 101 -10.40 -23.45 4.31
C TYR A 101 -9.36 -22.61 3.56
N SER A 102 -9.54 -22.42 2.26
CA SER A 102 -8.66 -21.56 1.45
C SER A 102 -8.71 -20.12 1.95
N PHE A 103 -9.88 -19.60 2.33
CA PHE A 103 -10.02 -18.25 2.92
C PHE A 103 -9.44 -18.14 4.33
N MET A 104 -9.47 -19.21 5.13
CA MET A 104 -8.73 -19.24 6.40
C MET A 104 -7.23 -19.07 6.17
N ILE A 105 -6.66 -19.81 5.21
CA ILE A 105 -5.24 -19.67 4.84
C ILE A 105 -4.98 -18.29 4.24
N PHE A 106 -5.87 -17.78 3.38
CA PHE A 106 -5.76 -16.43 2.85
C PHE A 106 -5.62 -15.36 3.96
N ALA A 107 -6.39 -15.48 5.04
CA ALA A 107 -6.34 -14.56 6.17
C ALA A 107 -5.00 -14.58 6.93
N LEU A 108 -4.25 -15.70 6.91
CA LEU A 108 -2.97 -15.83 7.61
C LEU A 108 -1.95 -14.75 7.21
N ALA A 109 -1.95 -14.33 5.94
CA ALA A 109 -1.04 -13.27 5.49
C ALA A 109 -1.33 -11.92 6.18
N PHE A 110 -2.60 -11.58 6.39
CA PHE A 110 -2.96 -10.34 7.07
C PHE A 110 -2.64 -10.39 8.57
N MET A 111 -2.71 -11.58 9.18
CA MET A 111 -2.27 -11.80 10.56
C MET A 111 -0.74 -11.74 10.67
N ALA A 112 -0.02 -12.27 9.69
CA ALA A 112 1.44 -12.26 9.67
C ALA A 112 2.04 -10.87 9.34
N ARG A 113 1.31 -10.02 8.60
CA ARG A 113 1.80 -8.72 8.12
C ARG A 113 2.25 -7.78 9.24
N PRO A 114 1.50 -7.54 10.33
CA PRO A 114 1.98 -6.72 11.45
C PRO A 114 3.25 -7.30 12.10
N ILE A 115 3.37 -8.62 12.18
CA ILE A 115 4.57 -9.31 12.69
C ILE A 115 5.75 -9.02 11.76
N GLY A 116 5.54 -9.12 10.45
CA GLY A 116 6.52 -8.74 9.43
C GLY A 116 6.99 -7.29 9.59
N THR A 117 6.06 -6.36 9.78
CA THR A 117 6.39 -4.94 10.03
C THR A 117 7.30 -4.79 11.25
N VAL A 118 7.01 -5.47 12.36
CA VAL A 118 7.86 -5.45 13.57
C VAL A 118 9.27 -5.95 13.28
N ILE A 119 9.39 -7.11 12.62
CA ILE A 119 10.67 -7.74 12.27
C ILE A 119 11.47 -6.81 11.34
N PHE A 120 10.87 -6.40 10.24
CA PHE A 120 11.56 -5.64 9.20
C PHE A 120 11.83 -4.18 9.58
N MET A 121 11.06 -3.56 10.48
CA MET A 121 11.43 -2.27 11.07
C MET A 121 12.67 -2.37 11.97
N THR A 122 12.90 -3.53 12.57
CA THR A 122 14.16 -3.79 13.32
C THR A 122 15.33 -3.94 12.34
N VAL A 123 15.15 -4.69 11.25
CA VAL A 123 16.15 -4.79 10.17
C VAL A 123 16.47 -3.42 9.56
N ASP A 124 15.46 -2.57 9.34
CA ASP A 124 15.62 -1.21 8.83
C ASP A 124 16.51 -0.35 9.75
N ARG A 125 16.31 -0.45 11.08
CA ARG A 125 17.13 0.30 12.04
C ARG A 125 18.56 -0.20 12.18
N GLU A 126 18.79 -1.50 12.07
CA GLU A 126 20.10 -2.12 12.32
C GLU A 126 20.95 -2.21 11.06
N TYR A 127 20.34 -2.53 9.93
CA TYR A 127 21.03 -2.83 8.67
C TYR A 127 20.67 -1.86 7.53
N GLY A 128 19.75 -0.93 7.80
CA GLY A 128 19.32 0.08 6.84
C GLY A 128 18.23 -0.40 5.87
N LYS A 129 17.65 0.58 5.19
CA LYS A 129 16.46 0.42 4.35
C LYS A 129 16.67 -0.50 3.16
N THR A 130 17.84 -0.44 2.54
CA THR A 130 18.19 -1.31 1.40
C THR A 130 18.18 -2.78 1.80
N ALA A 131 18.79 -3.14 2.94
CA ALA A 131 18.80 -4.50 3.47
C ALA A 131 17.38 -5.00 3.79
N LYS A 132 16.55 -4.14 4.40
CA LYS A 132 15.14 -4.41 4.66
C LYS A 132 14.38 -4.73 3.37
N LEU A 133 14.46 -3.87 2.36
CA LEU A 133 13.72 -4.04 1.10
C LEU A 133 14.19 -5.29 0.34
N ILE A 134 15.50 -5.52 0.24
CA ILE A 134 16.04 -6.71 -0.43
C ILE A 134 15.52 -7.98 0.27
N SER A 135 15.67 -8.07 1.58
CA SER A 135 15.27 -9.28 2.31
C SER A 135 13.76 -9.51 2.30
N ALA A 136 12.95 -8.44 2.40
CA ALA A 136 11.50 -8.54 2.31
C ALA A 136 11.02 -8.98 0.91
N LEU A 137 11.53 -8.36 -0.16
CA LEU A 137 11.13 -8.69 -1.52
C LEU A 137 11.72 -10.05 -1.97
N PHE A 138 12.89 -10.44 -1.48
CA PHE A 138 13.42 -11.80 -1.69
C PHE A 138 12.51 -12.85 -1.02
N LEU A 139 12.06 -12.61 0.21
CA LEU A 139 11.11 -13.48 0.90
C LEU A 139 9.78 -13.57 0.14
N LEU A 140 9.26 -12.43 -0.35
CA LEU A 140 8.03 -12.40 -1.15
C LEU A 140 8.17 -13.24 -2.42
N GLY A 141 9.22 -13.00 -3.21
CA GLY A 141 9.47 -13.72 -4.45
C GLY A 141 9.65 -15.23 -4.21
N THR A 142 10.42 -15.60 -3.18
CA THR A 142 10.61 -17.02 -2.81
C THR A 142 9.30 -17.69 -2.41
N ALA A 143 8.47 -17.03 -1.60
CA ALA A 143 7.17 -17.56 -1.20
C ALA A 143 6.22 -17.69 -2.40
N THR A 144 6.21 -16.71 -3.31
CA THR A 144 5.37 -16.75 -4.52
C THR A 144 5.79 -17.83 -5.48
N VAL A 145 7.09 -18.03 -5.73
CA VAL A 145 7.55 -19.12 -6.60
C VAL A 145 7.33 -20.49 -5.94
N ALA A 146 7.44 -20.60 -4.63
CA ALA A 146 7.14 -21.83 -3.92
C ALA A 146 5.66 -22.25 -4.11
N LEU A 147 4.74 -21.28 -4.18
CA LEU A 147 3.33 -21.56 -4.51
C LEU A 147 3.16 -22.09 -5.94
N ALA A 148 3.94 -21.62 -6.92
CA ALA A 148 3.91 -22.13 -8.28
C ALA A 148 4.31 -23.61 -8.36
N PHE A 149 5.16 -24.06 -7.46
CA PHE A 149 5.61 -25.46 -7.35
C PHE A 149 4.87 -26.28 -6.28
N LEU A 150 3.76 -25.75 -5.73
CA LEU A 150 3.00 -26.43 -4.68
C LEU A 150 2.49 -27.79 -5.20
N PRO A 151 2.87 -28.93 -4.55
CA PRO A 151 2.32 -30.24 -4.88
C PRO A 151 0.87 -30.35 -4.41
N SER A 152 0.10 -31.24 -5.08
CA SER A 152 -1.29 -31.47 -4.72
C SER A 152 -1.41 -32.29 -3.42
N TYR A 153 -2.61 -32.30 -2.84
CA TYR A 153 -2.93 -33.18 -1.71
C TYR A 153 -2.80 -34.65 -2.08
N HIS A 154 -3.09 -35.02 -3.34
CA HIS A 154 -2.96 -36.38 -3.82
C HIS A 154 -1.51 -36.88 -3.84
N GLU A 155 -0.55 -35.97 -4.04
CA GLU A 155 0.88 -36.32 -4.10
C GLU A 155 1.53 -36.41 -2.71
N ILE A 156 1.25 -35.46 -1.81
CA ILE A 156 1.95 -35.35 -0.52
C ILE A 156 1.03 -35.29 0.71
N GLY A 157 -0.29 -35.47 0.52
CA GLY A 157 -1.27 -35.46 1.61
C GLY A 157 -1.34 -34.14 2.34
N ALA A 158 -1.52 -34.18 3.66
CA ALA A 158 -1.68 -33.02 4.51
C ALA A 158 -0.48 -32.05 4.48
N ALA A 159 0.70 -32.47 4.02
CA ALA A 159 1.85 -31.59 3.87
C ALA A 159 1.59 -30.45 2.87
N ALA A 160 0.74 -30.65 1.85
CA ALA A 160 0.33 -29.62 0.91
C ALA A 160 -0.36 -28.44 1.63
N ILE A 161 -1.21 -28.72 2.63
CA ILE A 161 -1.90 -27.70 3.43
C ILE A 161 -0.89 -26.85 4.23
N TRP A 162 0.07 -27.53 4.86
CA TRP A 162 1.09 -26.82 5.65
C TRP A 162 2.03 -25.99 4.79
N LEU A 163 2.41 -26.48 3.61
CA LEU A 163 3.23 -25.72 2.65
C LEU A 163 2.48 -24.50 2.13
N LEU A 164 1.18 -24.62 1.80
CA LEU A 164 0.34 -23.51 1.39
C LEU A 164 0.25 -22.46 2.51
N ALA A 165 -0.01 -22.89 3.75
CA ALA A 165 -0.10 -22.00 4.91
C ALA A 165 1.23 -21.30 5.21
N LEU A 166 2.36 -22.04 5.16
CA LEU A 166 3.69 -21.49 5.39
C LEU A 166 4.06 -20.46 4.33
N ALA A 167 3.84 -20.75 3.05
CA ALA A 167 4.08 -19.80 1.97
C ALA A 167 3.22 -18.53 2.13
N ARG A 168 1.95 -18.70 2.55
CA ARG A 168 1.05 -17.56 2.79
C ARG A 168 1.48 -16.70 3.98
N ILE A 169 1.95 -17.29 5.07
CA ILE A 169 2.55 -16.58 6.20
C ILE A 169 3.80 -15.83 5.75
N ALA A 170 4.67 -16.47 4.97
CA ALA A 170 5.88 -15.84 4.44
C ALA A 170 5.58 -14.62 3.55
N GLN A 171 4.56 -14.72 2.67
CA GLN A 171 4.07 -13.55 1.90
C GLN A 171 3.59 -12.42 2.82
N GLY A 172 2.82 -12.74 3.86
CA GLY A 172 2.34 -11.75 4.83
C GLY A 172 3.47 -11.04 5.56
N LEU A 173 4.46 -11.79 6.07
CA LEU A 173 5.66 -11.21 6.67
C LEU A 173 6.40 -10.30 5.70
N ALA A 174 6.57 -10.74 4.45
CA ALA A 174 7.23 -9.97 3.40
C ALA A 174 6.52 -8.65 3.10
N TRP A 175 5.19 -8.63 3.04
CA TRP A 175 4.41 -7.39 2.82
C TRP A 175 4.59 -6.38 3.94
N GLY A 176 4.72 -6.82 5.21
CA GLY A 176 5.09 -5.95 6.31
C GLY A 176 6.46 -5.30 6.12
N GLY A 177 7.42 -6.06 5.59
CA GLY A 177 8.77 -5.58 5.27
C GLY A 177 8.86 -4.71 4.01
N ALA A 178 8.01 -4.96 3.01
CA ALA A 178 7.99 -4.22 1.76
C ALA A 178 7.46 -2.77 1.91
N TRP A 179 6.91 -2.40 3.07
CA TRP A 179 6.48 -1.05 3.35
C TRP A 179 7.67 -0.08 3.29
N ASP A 180 7.64 0.84 2.33
CA ASP A 180 8.71 1.82 2.08
C ASP A 180 8.37 3.26 2.53
N GLY A 181 7.11 3.51 2.88
CA GLY A 181 6.61 4.82 3.28
C GLY A 181 6.39 5.80 2.13
N MET A 182 6.77 5.46 0.90
CA MET A 182 6.68 6.36 -0.26
C MET A 182 5.25 6.81 -0.55
N ALA A 183 4.28 5.91 -0.43
CA ALA A 183 2.86 6.24 -0.61
C ALA A 183 2.37 7.33 0.36
N SER A 184 2.84 7.27 1.61
CA SER A 184 2.51 8.27 2.62
C SER A 184 3.22 9.60 2.37
N LEU A 185 4.49 9.55 1.94
CA LEU A 185 5.27 10.74 1.65
C LEU A 185 4.76 11.52 0.46
N LEU A 186 4.36 10.85 -0.61
CA LEU A 186 3.74 11.52 -1.76
C LEU A 186 2.56 12.41 -1.34
N ALA A 187 1.69 11.88 -0.46
CA ALA A 187 0.54 12.65 0.02
C ALA A 187 0.91 13.78 0.99
N LEU A 188 1.97 13.63 1.79
CA LEU A 188 2.38 14.62 2.80
C LEU A 188 3.20 15.76 2.20
N ASN A 189 4.09 15.46 1.26
CA ASN A 189 4.97 16.45 0.62
C ASN A 189 4.30 17.16 -0.58
N ALA A 190 3.08 16.73 -0.94
CA ALA A 190 2.31 17.39 -1.98
C ALA A 190 1.88 18.79 -1.57
N PRO A 191 1.79 19.73 -2.54
CA PRO A 191 1.19 21.04 -2.31
C PRO A 191 -0.19 20.90 -1.65
N PRO A 192 -0.58 21.77 -0.71
CA PRO A 192 -1.86 21.66 -0.01
C PRO A 192 -3.08 21.51 -0.92
N SER A 193 -3.05 22.10 -2.12
CA SER A 193 -4.09 22.03 -3.14
C SER A 193 -4.14 20.72 -3.93
N GLN A 194 -3.16 19.81 -3.79
CA GLN A 194 -3.01 18.59 -4.56
C GLN A 194 -2.77 17.34 -3.68
N ARG A 195 -3.01 17.45 -2.39
CA ARG A 195 -2.81 16.32 -1.44
C ARG A 195 -3.71 15.14 -1.72
N GLY A 196 -4.93 15.39 -2.20
CA GLY A 196 -5.85 14.34 -2.63
C GLY A 196 -5.36 13.63 -3.88
N TRP A 197 -4.86 14.39 -4.86
CA TRP A 197 -4.28 13.85 -6.09
C TRP A 197 -3.09 12.92 -5.79
N TYR A 198 -2.12 13.37 -5.01
CA TYR A 198 -0.95 12.55 -4.69
C TYR A 198 -1.29 11.36 -3.76
N ALA A 199 -2.33 11.44 -2.94
CA ALA A 199 -2.78 10.33 -2.10
C ALA A 199 -3.40 9.17 -2.91
N MET A 200 -4.03 9.47 -4.07
CA MET A 200 -4.65 8.42 -4.91
C MET A 200 -3.64 7.64 -5.76
N VAL A 201 -2.47 8.23 -6.08
CA VAL A 201 -1.48 7.64 -7.00
C VAL A 201 -1.09 6.21 -6.61
N PRO A 202 -0.70 5.91 -5.36
CA PRO A 202 -0.35 4.55 -4.95
C PRO A 202 -1.52 3.56 -5.04
N GLN A 203 -2.75 4.04 -4.96
CA GLN A 203 -3.94 3.19 -4.93
C GLN A 203 -4.34 2.69 -6.32
N LEU A 204 -3.85 3.32 -7.40
CA LEU A 204 -3.99 2.84 -8.77
C LEU A 204 -3.40 1.44 -8.98
N GLY A 205 -2.39 1.07 -8.19
CA GLY A 205 -1.79 -0.25 -8.24
C GLY A 205 -2.78 -1.40 -7.99
N ALA A 206 -3.81 -1.18 -7.16
CA ALA A 206 -4.76 -2.23 -6.81
C ALA A 206 -5.61 -2.70 -8.02
N PRO A 207 -6.38 -1.85 -8.69
CA PRO A 207 -7.15 -2.29 -9.85
C PRO A 207 -6.26 -2.71 -11.03
N LEU A 208 -5.08 -2.11 -11.21
CA LEU A 208 -4.14 -2.53 -12.25
C LEU A 208 -3.60 -3.94 -12.00
N GLY A 209 -3.23 -4.25 -10.76
CA GLY A 209 -2.80 -5.59 -10.37
C GLY A 209 -3.90 -6.63 -10.54
N LEU A 210 -5.14 -6.28 -10.17
CA LEU A 210 -6.30 -7.13 -10.36
C LEU A 210 -6.58 -7.41 -11.85
N ILE A 211 -6.56 -6.39 -12.70
CA ILE A 211 -6.77 -6.55 -14.14
C ILE A 211 -5.78 -7.57 -14.72
N VAL A 212 -4.50 -7.48 -14.37
CA VAL A 212 -3.48 -8.42 -14.88
C VAL A 212 -3.71 -9.83 -14.33
N ALA A 213 -4.01 -9.97 -13.04
CA ALA A 213 -4.28 -11.28 -12.43
C ALA A 213 -5.52 -11.94 -13.03
N SER A 214 -6.63 -11.20 -13.10
CA SER A 214 -7.89 -11.69 -13.67
C SER A 214 -7.75 -12.03 -15.16
N ALA A 215 -6.99 -11.24 -15.93
CA ALA A 215 -6.74 -11.52 -17.35
C ALA A 215 -5.95 -12.83 -17.54
N LEU A 216 -4.92 -13.09 -16.74
CA LEU A 216 -4.14 -14.33 -16.82
C LEU A 216 -5.01 -15.54 -16.45
N PHE A 217 -5.72 -15.49 -15.33
CA PHE A 217 -6.59 -16.59 -14.95
C PHE A 217 -7.74 -16.81 -15.93
N ALA A 218 -8.38 -15.73 -16.43
CA ALA A 218 -9.41 -15.84 -17.46
C ALA A 218 -8.88 -16.46 -18.75
N TYR A 219 -7.67 -16.09 -19.17
CA TYR A 219 -7.02 -16.67 -20.34
C TYR A 219 -6.76 -18.18 -20.17
N PHE A 220 -6.11 -18.61 -19.08
CA PHE A 220 -5.79 -20.00 -18.87
C PHE A 220 -7.05 -20.84 -18.60
N ALA A 221 -7.98 -20.36 -17.77
CA ALA A 221 -9.21 -21.08 -17.48
C ALA A 221 -10.19 -21.15 -18.68
N GLY A 222 -10.10 -20.19 -19.60
CA GLY A 222 -10.96 -20.14 -20.79
C GLY A 222 -10.42 -20.89 -22.02
N ASN A 223 -9.09 -21.13 -22.08
CA ASN A 223 -8.45 -21.71 -23.27
C ASN A 223 -7.84 -23.10 -23.03
N LEU A 224 -7.69 -23.54 -21.79
CA LEU A 224 -7.21 -24.88 -21.46
C LEU A 224 -8.38 -25.80 -21.12
N SER A 225 -8.16 -27.11 -21.31
CA SER A 225 -9.04 -28.12 -20.71
C SER A 225 -8.99 -28.01 -19.17
N ALA A 226 -10.04 -28.50 -18.49
CA ALA A 226 -10.02 -28.50 -17.02
C ALA A 226 -8.82 -29.29 -16.47
N ASP A 227 -8.47 -30.40 -17.08
CA ASP A 227 -7.34 -31.22 -16.69
C ASP A 227 -6.02 -30.48 -16.84
N ASP A 228 -5.77 -29.86 -17.99
CA ASP A 228 -4.56 -29.06 -18.24
C ASP A 228 -4.49 -27.84 -17.32
N PHE A 229 -5.64 -27.19 -17.06
CA PHE A 229 -5.67 -26.07 -16.15
C PHE A 229 -5.26 -26.46 -14.74
N PHE A 230 -5.80 -27.58 -14.20
CA PHE A 230 -5.48 -28.05 -12.84
C PHE A 230 -4.14 -28.75 -12.74
N ASP A 231 -3.60 -29.32 -13.83
CA ASP A 231 -2.26 -29.93 -13.84
C ASP A 231 -1.16 -28.85 -13.83
N TRP A 232 -1.23 -27.90 -14.77
CA TRP A 232 -0.15 -26.91 -14.94
C TRP A 232 -0.62 -25.45 -15.14
N GLY A 233 -1.78 -25.20 -15.76
CA GLY A 233 -2.21 -23.88 -16.21
C GLY A 233 -2.28 -22.84 -15.09
N TRP A 234 -2.78 -23.20 -13.91
CA TRP A 234 -2.91 -22.32 -12.76
C TRP A 234 -1.58 -21.85 -12.16
N ARG A 235 -0.48 -22.49 -12.48
CA ARG A 235 0.87 -22.19 -11.97
C ARG A 235 1.47 -20.95 -12.66
N TYR A 236 1.10 -20.71 -13.92
CA TYR A 236 1.67 -19.60 -14.71
C TYR A 236 1.43 -18.22 -14.13
N PRO A 237 0.25 -17.86 -13.63
CA PRO A 237 0.07 -16.59 -12.93
C PRO A 237 1.06 -16.35 -11.77
N PHE A 238 1.43 -17.41 -11.02
CA PHE A 238 2.43 -17.33 -9.96
C PHE A 238 3.86 -17.15 -10.51
N PHE A 239 4.22 -17.79 -11.62
CA PHE A 239 5.51 -17.55 -12.28
C PHE A 239 5.62 -16.12 -12.81
N VAL A 240 4.54 -15.58 -13.38
CA VAL A 240 4.48 -14.19 -13.82
C VAL A 240 4.60 -13.25 -12.61
N ALA A 241 3.93 -13.55 -11.49
CA ALA A 241 4.02 -12.77 -10.26
C ALA A 241 5.46 -12.74 -9.72
N PHE A 242 6.13 -13.89 -9.71
CA PHE A 242 7.54 -13.96 -9.34
C PHE A 242 8.42 -13.08 -10.25
N ALA A 243 8.26 -13.19 -11.58
CA ALA A 243 9.02 -12.39 -12.54
C ALA A 243 8.81 -10.89 -12.35
N ILE A 244 7.55 -10.46 -12.13
CA ILE A 244 7.21 -9.06 -11.85
C ILE A 244 7.80 -8.61 -10.52
N ASN A 245 7.79 -9.44 -9.47
CA ASN A 245 8.41 -9.13 -8.17
C ASN A 245 9.93 -8.91 -8.30
N VAL A 246 10.62 -9.67 -9.16
CA VAL A 246 12.04 -9.45 -9.46
C VAL A 246 12.26 -8.08 -10.13
N VAL A 247 11.46 -7.73 -11.13
CA VAL A 247 11.54 -6.41 -11.79
C VAL A 247 11.24 -5.29 -10.80
N ALA A 248 10.21 -5.45 -9.96
CA ALA A 248 9.85 -4.47 -8.95
C ALA A 248 10.94 -4.28 -7.89
N LEU A 249 11.68 -5.35 -7.52
CA LEU A 249 12.84 -5.25 -6.63
C LEU A 249 13.89 -4.29 -7.21
N PHE A 250 14.29 -4.47 -8.46
CA PHE A 250 15.29 -3.60 -9.10
C PHE A 250 14.79 -2.15 -9.23
N ALA A 251 13.52 -1.95 -9.60
CA ALA A 251 12.93 -0.61 -9.69
C ALA A 251 12.92 0.10 -8.32
N ARG A 252 12.58 -0.60 -7.23
CA ARG A 252 12.59 -0.03 -5.88
C ARG A 252 13.99 0.23 -5.35
N LEU A 253 14.95 -0.65 -5.62
CA LEU A 253 16.34 -0.42 -5.24
C LEU A 253 16.89 0.84 -5.92
N ARG A 254 16.59 1.04 -7.20
CA ARG A 254 16.99 2.25 -7.92
C ARG A 254 16.40 3.51 -7.29
N MET A 255 15.13 3.50 -6.88
CA MET A 255 14.50 4.64 -6.22
C MET A 255 15.12 4.96 -4.86
N VAL A 256 15.39 3.93 -4.04
CA VAL A 256 15.96 4.10 -2.68
C VAL A 256 17.38 4.66 -2.70
N THR A 257 18.11 4.53 -3.82
CA THR A 257 19.47 5.07 -4.01
C THR A 257 19.51 6.49 -4.56
N THR A 258 18.38 7.16 -4.78
CA THR A 258 18.34 8.56 -5.23
C THR A 258 18.69 9.53 -4.10
N GLU A 259 19.32 10.67 -4.45
CA GLU A 259 19.68 11.73 -3.48
C GLU A 259 18.44 12.34 -2.82
N GLU A 260 17.33 12.47 -3.53
CA GLU A 260 16.05 12.96 -3.00
C GLU A 260 15.53 12.04 -1.89
N TYR A 261 15.65 10.73 -2.07
CA TYR A 261 15.27 9.78 -1.05
C TYR A 261 16.21 9.84 0.17
N ALA A 262 17.51 10.04 -0.04
CA ALA A 262 18.49 10.24 1.01
C ALA A 262 18.16 11.50 1.85
N THR A 263 17.79 12.60 1.20
CA THR A 263 17.38 13.86 1.86
C THR A 263 16.15 13.67 2.74
N LEU A 264 15.12 12.95 2.26
CA LEU A 264 13.92 12.62 3.05
C LEU A 264 14.25 11.73 4.25
N PHE A 265 15.27 10.91 4.14
CA PHE A 265 15.78 10.11 5.24
C PHE A 265 16.54 10.97 6.27
N GLU A 266 17.35 11.91 5.83
CA GLU A 266 18.09 12.84 6.70
C GLU A 266 17.14 13.78 7.47
N THR A 267 16.02 14.20 6.89
CA THR A 267 14.97 14.99 7.57
C THR A 267 14.18 14.20 8.64
N ARG A 268 14.52 12.94 8.86
CA ARG A 268 13.87 12.00 9.80
C ARG A 268 12.43 11.60 9.45
N GLU A 269 11.91 11.98 8.30
CA GLU A 269 10.54 11.63 7.90
C GLU A 269 10.35 10.15 7.59
N LEU A 270 11.42 9.45 7.19
CA LEU A 270 11.46 8.03 6.86
C LEU A 270 12.22 7.17 7.86
N GLN A 271 12.62 7.72 9.01
CA GLN A 271 13.36 6.93 10.00
C GLN A 271 12.42 6.04 10.81
N PRO A 272 12.71 4.73 10.95
CA PRO A 272 11.93 3.85 11.77
C PRO A 272 12.15 4.12 13.26
N ALA A 273 11.06 4.45 13.97
CA ALA A 273 11.07 4.58 15.43
C ALA A 273 10.92 3.20 16.11
N ARG A 274 11.21 3.13 17.41
CA ARG A 274 10.95 1.92 18.20
C ARG A 274 9.46 1.65 18.27
N ILE A 275 9.04 0.42 17.96
CA ILE A 275 7.62 0.05 17.91
C ILE A 275 6.94 0.23 19.27
N SER A 276 7.57 -0.23 20.36
CA SER A 276 7.01 -0.06 21.72
C SER A 276 6.75 1.39 22.08
N GLU A 277 7.66 2.29 21.73
CA GLU A 277 7.53 3.71 21.97
C GLU A 277 6.47 4.33 21.06
N THR A 278 6.44 3.95 19.77
CA THR A 278 5.43 4.39 18.81
C THR A 278 4.03 4.00 19.29
N VAL A 279 3.81 2.76 19.70
CA VAL A 279 2.50 2.28 20.21
C VAL A 279 2.13 3.00 21.52
N ALA A 280 3.09 3.22 22.42
CA ALA A 280 2.83 3.94 23.66
C ALA A 280 2.45 5.42 23.45
N ARG A 281 3.03 6.08 22.43
CA ARG A 281 2.82 7.51 22.16
C ARG A 281 1.71 7.78 21.15
N GLU A 282 1.53 6.90 20.16
CA GLU A 282 0.62 7.11 19.02
C GLU A 282 -0.45 6.02 18.91
N GLY A 283 -0.54 5.06 19.85
CA GLY A 283 -1.44 3.89 19.74
C GLY A 283 -2.90 4.26 19.47
N GLN A 284 -3.40 5.33 20.09
CA GLN A 284 -4.76 5.81 19.87
C GLN A 284 -4.94 6.41 18.47
N ASN A 285 -3.96 7.16 17.97
CA ASN A 285 -3.98 7.73 16.62
C ASN A 285 -3.82 6.62 15.57
N ILE A 286 -3.02 5.56 15.87
CA ILE A 286 -2.92 4.36 15.03
C ILE A 286 -4.29 3.69 14.86
N MET A 287 -5.01 3.46 15.97
CA MET A 287 -6.34 2.84 15.89
C MET A 287 -7.35 3.74 15.17
N LEU A 288 -7.43 5.02 15.47
CA LEU A 288 -8.31 5.94 14.77
C LEU A 288 -7.98 6.02 13.27
N GLY A 289 -6.69 6.09 12.93
CA GLY A 289 -6.22 6.09 11.54
C GLY A 289 -6.55 4.78 10.80
N ALA A 290 -6.50 3.63 11.47
CA ALA A 290 -6.85 2.34 10.90
C ALA A 290 -8.37 2.21 10.63
N PHE A 291 -9.19 2.72 11.54
CA PHE A 291 -10.64 2.63 11.42
C PHE A 291 -11.24 3.72 10.51
N ALA A 292 -10.55 4.84 10.29
CA ALA A 292 -11.03 5.90 9.40
C ALA A 292 -11.30 5.43 7.95
N PRO A 293 -10.46 4.64 7.28
CA PRO A 293 -10.73 4.07 5.96
C PRO A 293 -11.35 2.66 6.00
N LEU A 294 -11.85 2.15 7.13
CA LEU A 294 -12.23 0.74 7.29
C LEU A 294 -13.34 0.30 6.32
N ALA A 295 -14.31 1.18 6.01
CA ALA A 295 -15.31 0.91 4.99
C ALA A 295 -14.70 0.55 3.64
N SER A 296 -13.63 1.24 3.24
CA SER A 296 -12.91 0.98 1.99
C SER A 296 -12.23 -0.38 2.01
N PHE A 297 -11.59 -0.75 3.12
CA PHE A 297 -10.93 -2.04 3.28
C PHE A 297 -11.92 -3.21 3.37
N ALA A 298 -13.07 -3.00 4.03
CA ALA A 298 -14.15 -3.98 4.04
C ALA A 298 -14.72 -4.20 2.63
N LEU A 299 -14.96 -3.11 1.87
CA LEU A 299 -15.48 -3.20 0.51
C LEU A 299 -14.47 -3.85 -0.43
N PHE A 300 -13.16 -3.72 -0.17
CA PHE A 300 -12.11 -4.21 -1.07
C PHE A 300 -12.32 -5.67 -1.47
N HIS A 301 -12.46 -6.58 -0.50
CA HIS A 301 -12.67 -7.99 -0.80
C HIS A 301 -14.12 -8.36 -1.07
N MET A 302 -15.06 -7.51 -0.71
CA MET A 302 -16.47 -7.68 -1.07
C MET A 302 -16.73 -7.44 -2.55
N VAL A 303 -15.80 -6.79 -3.26
CA VAL A 303 -15.92 -6.59 -4.73
C VAL A 303 -14.79 -7.27 -5.53
N THR A 304 -13.78 -7.88 -4.87
CA THR A 304 -12.68 -8.55 -5.60
C THR A 304 -12.61 -10.05 -5.39
N VAL A 305 -12.96 -10.57 -4.20
CA VAL A 305 -12.77 -12.00 -3.87
C VAL A 305 -14.08 -12.70 -3.56
N PHE A 306 -14.94 -12.09 -2.74
CA PHE A 306 -16.22 -12.67 -2.35
C PHE A 306 -17.15 -12.93 -3.55
N PRO A 307 -17.33 -12.00 -4.52
CA PRO A 307 -18.23 -12.24 -5.64
C PRO A 307 -17.77 -13.40 -6.52
N LEU A 308 -16.46 -13.50 -6.80
CA LEU A 308 -15.90 -14.62 -7.53
C LEU A 308 -16.24 -15.95 -6.85
N SER A 309 -16.11 -16.03 -5.51
CA SER A 309 -16.41 -17.22 -4.75
C SER A 309 -17.93 -17.54 -4.76
N TRP A 310 -18.76 -16.52 -4.66
CA TRP A 310 -20.21 -16.71 -4.70
C TRP A 310 -20.66 -17.23 -6.06
N VAL A 311 -20.23 -16.59 -7.13
CA VAL A 311 -20.59 -16.98 -8.51
C VAL A 311 -20.06 -18.38 -8.82
N PHE A 312 -18.82 -18.69 -8.45
CA PHE A 312 -18.22 -20.01 -8.69
C PHE A 312 -18.95 -21.15 -7.95
N LEU A 313 -19.42 -20.89 -6.71
CA LEU A 313 -20.04 -21.93 -5.88
C LEU A 313 -21.54 -22.10 -6.13
N PHE A 314 -22.27 -21.02 -6.46
CA PHE A 314 -23.72 -21.01 -6.42
C PHE A 314 -24.38 -20.64 -7.75
N THR A 315 -23.63 -20.16 -8.73
CA THR A 315 -24.16 -19.91 -10.07
C THR A 315 -23.54 -20.92 -11.08
N HIS A 316 -24.12 -21.03 -12.26
CA HIS A 316 -23.59 -21.89 -13.32
C HIS A 316 -22.65 -21.12 -14.29
N GLU A 317 -22.24 -19.92 -13.90
CA GLU A 317 -21.35 -19.09 -14.72
C GLU A 317 -19.92 -19.59 -14.68
N SER A 318 -19.22 -19.47 -15.81
CA SER A 318 -17.82 -19.87 -15.85
C SER A 318 -16.93 -18.86 -15.10
N PRO A 319 -15.92 -19.31 -14.35
CA PRO A 319 -14.97 -18.40 -13.69
C PRO A 319 -14.31 -17.42 -14.66
N ALA A 320 -13.96 -17.87 -15.87
CA ALA A 320 -13.33 -17.04 -16.88
C ALA A 320 -14.23 -15.85 -17.29
N ARG A 321 -15.54 -16.07 -17.43
CA ARG A 321 -16.49 -15.01 -17.75
C ARG A 321 -16.61 -13.99 -16.62
N PHE A 322 -16.72 -14.46 -15.38
CA PHE A 322 -16.81 -13.55 -14.23
C PHE A 322 -15.52 -12.71 -14.07
N LEU A 323 -14.35 -13.30 -14.30
CA LEU A 323 -13.07 -12.56 -14.28
C LEU A 323 -13.02 -11.46 -15.35
N ILE A 324 -13.69 -11.64 -16.51
CA ILE A 324 -13.83 -10.57 -17.52
C ILE A 324 -14.73 -9.43 -17.00
N ILE A 325 -15.83 -9.75 -16.32
CA ILE A 325 -16.69 -8.73 -15.65
C ILE A 325 -15.87 -7.96 -14.63
N GLU A 326 -15.04 -8.66 -13.85
CA GLU A 326 -14.15 -8.05 -12.85
C GLU A 326 -13.13 -7.10 -13.49
N ILE A 327 -12.53 -7.47 -14.63
CA ILE A 327 -11.63 -6.58 -15.40
C ILE A 327 -12.36 -5.30 -15.83
N VAL A 328 -13.56 -5.44 -16.39
CA VAL A 328 -14.36 -4.27 -16.82
C VAL A 328 -14.68 -3.38 -15.61
N ALA A 329 -15.12 -3.96 -14.50
CA ALA A 329 -15.41 -3.21 -13.28
C ALA A 329 -14.16 -2.53 -12.69
N ALA A 330 -13.00 -3.20 -12.74
CA ALA A 330 -11.74 -2.63 -12.28
C ALA A 330 -11.31 -1.39 -13.09
N VAL A 331 -11.64 -1.32 -14.39
CA VAL A 331 -11.41 -0.10 -15.19
C VAL A 331 -12.24 1.08 -14.67
N PHE A 332 -13.50 0.85 -14.29
CA PHE A 332 -14.30 1.88 -13.60
C PHE A 332 -13.69 2.24 -12.22
N GLY A 333 -13.09 1.27 -11.53
CA GLY A 333 -12.35 1.49 -10.31
C GLY A 333 -11.14 2.42 -10.50
N VAL A 334 -10.35 2.23 -11.58
CA VAL A 334 -9.25 3.15 -11.93
C VAL A 334 -9.77 4.57 -12.12
N ALA A 335 -10.83 4.74 -12.93
CA ALA A 335 -11.44 6.06 -13.18
C ALA A 335 -11.94 6.70 -11.86
N ALA A 336 -12.56 5.91 -10.97
CA ALA A 336 -13.07 6.37 -9.69
C ALA A 336 -11.93 6.75 -8.71
N ILE A 337 -10.79 6.04 -8.71
CA ILE A 337 -9.60 6.42 -7.95
C ILE A 337 -9.09 7.79 -8.41
N VAL A 338 -8.96 7.99 -9.73
CA VAL A 338 -8.54 9.29 -10.29
C VAL A 338 -9.52 10.39 -9.89
N ALA A 339 -10.83 10.14 -10.03
CA ALA A 339 -11.86 11.07 -9.59
C ALA A 339 -11.77 11.38 -8.09
N SER A 340 -11.41 10.40 -7.25
CA SER A 340 -11.27 10.60 -5.81
C SER A 340 -10.20 11.64 -5.45
N GLY A 341 -9.10 11.68 -6.21
CA GLY A 341 -8.05 12.69 -6.04
C GLY A 341 -8.59 14.11 -6.26
N ILE A 342 -9.29 14.31 -7.38
CA ILE A 342 -9.89 15.60 -7.76
C ILE A 342 -10.97 16.03 -6.76
N VAL A 343 -11.83 15.10 -6.35
CA VAL A 343 -12.90 15.39 -5.39
C VAL A 343 -12.33 15.71 -4.02
N ALA A 344 -11.34 14.94 -3.54
CA ALA A 344 -10.71 15.17 -2.25
C ALA A 344 -10.02 16.54 -2.16
N ASP A 345 -9.41 17.00 -3.25
CA ASP A 345 -8.78 18.34 -3.30
C ASP A 345 -9.82 19.47 -3.25
N ARG A 346 -11.08 19.22 -3.68
CA ARG A 346 -12.16 20.23 -3.68
C ARG A 346 -12.97 20.24 -2.39
N VAL A 347 -13.42 19.06 -1.91
CA VAL A 347 -14.37 18.94 -0.77
C VAL A 347 -13.68 18.50 0.52
N GLY A 348 -12.41 18.14 0.45
CA GLY A 348 -11.66 17.59 1.57
C GLY A 348 -11.79 16.06 1.71
N ARG A 349 -10.67 15.43 2.10
CA ARG A 349 -10.56 13.96 2.27
C ARG A 349 -11.57 13.40 3.27
N LYS A 350 -11.75 14.07 4.41
CA LYS A 350 -12.67 13.64 5.48
C LYS A 350 -14.12 13.57 4.99
N SER A 351 -14.56 14.61 4.25
CA SER A 351 -15.91 14.65 3.67
C SER A 351 -16.12 13.56 2.62
N LEU A 352 -15.13 13.32 1.77
CA LEU A 352 -15.19 12.24 0.77
C LEU A 352 -15.26 10.87 1.43
N LEU A 353 -14.43 10.57 2.44
CA LEU A 353 -14.47 9.31 3.17
C LEU A 353 -15.80 9.10 3.90
N MET A 354 -16.34 10.15 4.51
CA MET A 354 -17.65 10.09 5.18
C MET A 354 -18.79 9.84 4.19
N GLY A 355 -18.80 10.57 3.07
CA GLY A 355 -19.79 10.36 2.00
C GLY A 355 -19.69 8.96 1.39
N SER A 356 -18.47 8.48 1.15
CA SER A 356 -18.23 7.12 0.66
C SER A 356 -18.67 6.05 1.65
N ALA A 357 -18.43 6.23 2.96
CA ALA A 357 -18.89 5.28 3.99
C ALA A 357 -20.42 5.20 4.05
N ILE A 358 -21.12 6.33 3.91
CA ILE A 358 -22.59 6.36 3.83
C ILE A 358 -23.06 5.65 2.56
N ALA A 359 -22.44 5.89 1.41
CA ALA A 359 -22.78 5.23 0.16
C ALA A 359 -22.52 3.72 0.21
N ILE A 360 -21.43 3.28 0.85
CA ILE A 360 -21.13 1.86 1.12
C ILE A 360 -22.18 1.25 2.05
N ALA A 361 -22.63 1.96 3.09
CA ALA A 361 -23.70 1.50 3.97
C ALA A 361 -25.03 1.29 3.21
N ILE A 362 -25.39 2.22 2.32
CA ILE A 362 -26.57 2.08 1.46
C ILE A 362 -26.39 0.88 0.52
N TYR A 363 -25.24 0.78 -0.15
CA TYR A 363 -24.91 -0.33 -1.03
C TYR A 363 -25.00 -1.68 -0.33
N SER A 364 -24.58 -1.79 0.93
CA SER A 364 -24.62 -3.02 1.71
C SER A 364 -26.02 -3.60 1.90
N GLY A 365 -27.05 -2.75 1.86
CA GLY A 365 -28.44 -3.14 2.15
C GLY A 365 -29.14 -3.83 0.98
N PHE A 366 -28.70 -3.62 -0.27
CA PHE A 366 -29.37 -4.19 -1.45
C PHE A 366 -28.41 -4.89 -2.43
N ALA A 367 -27.17 -4.47 -2.50
CA ALA A 367 -26.27 -4.91 -3.55
C ALA A 367 -25.95 -6.42 -3.52
N PRO A 368 -25.79 -7.10 -2.36
CA PRO A 368 -25.50 -8.53 -2.35
C PRO A 368 -26.53 -9.38 -3.10
N GLN A 369 -27.80 -8.95 -3.13
CA GLN A 369 -28.86 -9.66 -3.87
C GLN A 369 -28.67 -9.60 -5.38
N LEU A 370 -27.94 -8.62 -5.91
CA LEU A 370 -27.64 -8.51 -7.33
C LEU A 370 -26.75 -9.66 -7.83
N LEU A 371 -25.98 -10.32 -6.93
CA LEU A 371 -25.18 -11.48 -7.29
C LEU A 371 -26.03 -12.71 -7.67
N ASP A 372 -27.28 -12.78 -7.20
CA ASP A 372 -28.21 -13.85 -7.54
C ASP A 372 -29.12 -13.46 -8.73
N ALA A 373 -29.01 -12.23 -9.25
CA ALA A 373 -29.84 -11.71 -10.33
C ALA A 373 -29.24 -11.98 -11.73
N GLY A 374 -28.33 -12.95 -11.84
CA GLY A 374 -27.64 -13.34 -13.08
C GLY A 374 -26.63 -12.29 -13.58
N ALA A 375 -26.08 -12.50 -14.76
CA ALA A 375 -24.97 -11.73 -15.31
C ALA A 375 -25.14 -10.20 -15.34
N PHE A 376 -26.36 -9.73 -15.52
CA PHE A 376 -26.65 -8.29 -15.50
C PHE A 376 -26.56 -7.74 -14.07
N GLY A 377 -27.14 -8.46 -13.10
CA GLY A 377 -27.03 -8.11 -11.69
C GLY A 377 -25.60 -8.15 -11.17
N GLU A 378 -24.85 -9.21 -11.50
CA GLU A 378 -23.41 -9.34 -11.21
C GLU A 378 -22.61 -8.15 -11.74
N THR A 379 -22.86 -7.76 -13.02
CA THR A 379 -22.18 -6.62 -13.62
C THR A 379 -22.50 -5.31 -12.89
N ILE A 380 -23.76 -5.07 -12.52
CA ILE A 380 -24.18 -3.89 -11.76
C ILE A 380 -23.50 -3.88 -10.39
N TYR A 381 -23.51 -5.03 -9.67
CA TYR A 381 -22.83 -5.19 -8.40
C TYR A 381 -21.35 -4.80 -8.52
N MET A 382 -20.67 -5.37 -9.49
CA MET A 382 -19.23 -5.15 -9.67
C MET A 382 -18.92 -3.70 -10.05
N VAL A 383 -19.62 -3.11 -11.03
CA VAL A 383 -19.34 -1.75 -11.49
C VAL A 383 -19.60 -0.73 -10.38
N ILE A 384 -20.75 -0.79 -9.73
CA ILE A 384 -21.07 0.14 -8.62
C ILE A 384 -20.09 -0.06 -7.45
N GLY A 385 -19.82 -1.32 -7.09
CA GLY A 385 -18.87 -1.66 -6.04
C GLY A 385 -17.47 -1.11 -6.30
N PHE A 386 -16.94 -1.27 -7.51
CA PHE A 386 -15.62 -0.73 -7.88
C PHE A 386 -15.59 0.80 -7.96
N ILE A 387 -16.69 1.46 -8.34
CA ILE A 387 -16.79 2.93 -8.28
C ILE A 387 -16.72 3.39 -6.83
N LEU A 388 -17.51 2.79 -5.94
CA LEU A 388 -17.48 3.12 -4.50
C LEU A 388 -16.12 2.81 -3.86
N LEU A 389 -15.54 1.66 -4.22
CA LEU A 389 -14.19 1.30 -3.80
C LEU A 389 -13.18 2.34 -4.27
N GLY A 390 -13.18 2.71 -5.54
CA GLY A 390 -12.24 3.69 -6.10
C GLY A 390 -12.32 5.05 -5.42
N LEU A 391 -13.53 5.56 -5.19
CA LEU A 391 -13.77 6.84 -4.51
C LEU A 391 -13.26 6.82 -3.06
N SER A 392 -13.45 5.72 -2.33
CA SER A 392 -13.07 5.60 -0.93
C SER A 392 -11.61 5.18 -0.76
N PHE A 393 -11.18 4.12 -1.45
CA PHE A 393 -9.84 3.55 -1.32
C PHE A 393 -8.75 4.48 -1.87
N GLY A 394 -9.05 5.27 -2.90
CA GLY A 394 -8.13 6.27 -3.45
C GLY A 394 -7.61 7.27 -2.42
N GLN A 395 -8.33 7.49 -1.31
CA GLN A 395 -7.92 8.42 -0.26
C GLN A 395 -7.44 7.73 1.04
N SER A 396 -7.40 6.39 1.08
CA SER A 396 -7.06 5.63 2.29
C SER A 396 -5.63 5.87 2.78
N SER A 397 -4.64 5.94 1.89
CA SER A 397 -3.23 6.18 2.25
C SER A 397 -3.02 7.54 2.93
N GLY A 398 -3.68 8.57 2.42
CA GLY A 398 -3.61 9.89 2.99
C GLY A 398 -4.33 10.03 4.34
N ALA A 399 -5.42 9.28 4.56
CA ALA A 399 -6.10 9.24 5.84
C ALA A 399 -5.23 8.60 6.94
N ILE A 400 -4.46 7.58 6.57
CA ILE A 400 -3.56 6.86 7.47
C ILE A 400 -2.39 7.77 7.93
N ALA A 401 -1.88 8.65 7.05
CA ALA A 401 -0.61 9.35 7.29
C ALA A 401 -0.73 10.69 8.01
N SER A 402 -1.92 11.28 8.15
CA SER A 402 -2.08 12.72 8.42
C SER A 402 -1.92 13.17 9.88
N ASN A 403 -1.99 12.27 10.88
CA ASN A 403 -2.19 12.66 12.28
C ASN A 403 -1.07 12.22 13.24
N PHE A 404 0.14 11.94 12.74
CA PHE A 404 1.24 11.48 13.57
C PHE A 404 2.32 12.55 13.77
N ARG A 405 2.96 12.54 14.94
CA ARG A 405 4.19 13.32 15.17
C ARG A 405 5.28 12.86 14.20
N GLN A 406 6.06 13.79 13.68
CA GLN A 406 7.08 13.53 12.67
C GLN A 406 8.01 12.35 13.02
N THR A 407 8.46 12.27 14.27
CA THR A 407 9.36 11.22 14.77
C THR A 407 8.78 9.81 14.67
N TYR A 408 7.46 9.64 14.83
CA TYR A 408 6.79 8.34 14.83
C TYR A 408 6.03 8.04 13.54
N ARG A 409 5.90 9.03 12.66
CA ARG A 409 5.02 9.00 11.48
C ARG A 409 5.26 7.78 10.59
N TYR A 410 6.50 7.48 10.28
CA TYR A 410 6.87 6.35 9.43
C TYR A 410 6.37 5.01 10.01
N THR A 411 6.76 4.71 11.25
CA THR A 411 6.39 3.46 11.93
C THR A 411 4.90 3.41 12.25
N ALA A 412 4.31 4.53 12.70
CA ALA A 412 2.88 4.61 12.98
C ALA A 412 2.03 4.41 11.74
N SER A 413 2.40 5.00 10.59
CA SER A 413 1.67 4.80 9.33
C SER A 413 1.71 3.36 8.83
N ALA A 414 2.85 2.66 8.99
CA ALA A 414 2.97 1.25 8.65
C ALA A 414 2.02 0.39 9.51
N LEU A 415 2.08 0.53 10.83
CA LEU A 415 1.21 -0.19 11.77
C LEU A 415 -0.27 0.12 11.52
N THR A 416 -0.60 1.39 11.25
CA THR A 416 -1.97 1.81 10.93
C THR A 416 -2.48 1.13 9.66
N SER A 417 -1.67 1.07 8.62
CA SER A 417 -1.99 0.35 7.39
C SER A 417 -2.23 -1.14 7.65
N ASP A 418 -1.34 -1.77 8.43
CA ASP A 418 -1.47 -3.20 8.75
C ASP A 418 -2.76 -3.50 9.54
N MET A 419 -3.11 -2.65 10.50
CA MET A 419 -4.36 -2.79 11.26
C MET A 419 -5.59 -2.58 10.37
N ALA A 420 -5.56 -1.59 9.45
CA ALA A 420 -6.65 -1.38 8.51
C ALA A 420 -6.87 -2.59 7.59
N TRP A 421 -5.79 -3.16 7.05
CA TRP A 421 -5.86 -4.40 6.25
C TRP A 421 -6.36 -5.60 7.06
N LEU A 422 -5.86 -5.78 8.29
CA LEU A 422 -6.24 -6.90 9.15
C LEU A 422 -7.74 -6.87 9.50
N PHE A 423 -8.22 -5.73 10.02
CA PHE A 423 -9.60 -5.61 10.48
C PHE A 423 -10.61 -5.40 9.35
N GLY A 424 -10.24 -4.66 8.30
CA GLY A 424 -11.15 -4.32 7.21
C GLY A 424 -11.20 -5.37 6.11
N ALA A 425 -10.05 -5.98 5.76
CA ALA A 425 -9.95 -6.81 4.57
C ALA A 425 -9.62 -8.28 4.87
N GLY A 426 -8.78 -8.55 5.89
CA GLY A 426 -8.19 -9.86 6.10
C GLY A 426 -9.17 -11.02 6.23
N PHE A 427 -10.30 -10.79 6.89
CA PHE A 427 -11.33 -11.80 7.12
C PHE A 427 -12.57 -11.60 6.24
N ALA A 428 -12.62 -10.56 5.40
CA ALA A 428 -13.80 -10.19 4.65
C ALA A 428 -14.37 -11.33 3.78
N PRO A 429 -13.59 -12.04 2.94
CA PRO A 429 -14.15 -13.12 2.11
C PRO A 429 -14.68 -14.28 2.97
N LEU A 430 -13.94 -14.65 4.02
CA LEU A 430 -14.35 -15.74 4.92
C LEU A 430 -15.67 -15.42 5.63
N VAL A 431 -15.75 -14.23 6.27
CA VAL A 431 -16.92 -13.83 7.03
C VAL A 431 -18.12 -13.60 6.10
N ALA A 432 -17.90 -12.97 4.94
CA ALA A 432 -18.96 -12.74 3.96
C ALA A 432 -19.54 -14.04 3.43
N LEU A 433 -18.69 -15.02 3.08
CA LEU A 433 -19.14 -16.32 2.58
C LEU A 433 -19.87 -17.11 3.68
N LEU A 434 -19.38 -17.09 4.94
CA LEU A 434 -20.06 -17.70 6.07
C LEU A 434 -21.44 -17.08 6.33
N LEU A 435 -21.55 -15.75 6.31
CA LEU A 435 -22.83 -15.07 6.48
C LEU A 435 -23.78 -15.38 5.33
N ALA A 436 -23.28 -15.33 4.09
CA ALA A 436 -24.10 -15.59 2.91
C ALA A 436 -24.66 -17.02 2.86
N THR A 437 -23.84 -18.01 3.23
CA THR A 437 -24.25 -19.44 3.20
C THR A 437 -25.20 -19.82 4.33
N ASN A 438 -25.09 -19.22 5.51
CA ASN A 438 -25.91 -19.56 6.66
C ASN A 438 -27.17 -18.69 6.80
N LEU A 439 -27.15 -17.45 6.36
CA LEU A 439 -28.19 -16.45 6.57
C LEU A 439 -28.73 -15.82 5.27
N GLY A 440 -28.24 -16.30 4.12
CA GLY A 440 -28.58 -15.76 2.80
C GLY A 440 -27.62 -14.65 2.34
N VAL A 441 -27.51 -14.46 1.01
CA VAL A 441 -26.51 -13.58 0.38
C VAL A 441 -26.55 -12.14 0.91
N ILE A 442 -27.74 -11.63 1.25
CA ILE A 442 -27.90 -10.27 1.81
C ILE A 442 -27.15 -10.10 3.15
N ALA A 443 -27.01 -11.17 3.91
CA ALA A 443 -26.32 -11.12 5.20
C ALA A 443 -24.83 -10.79 5.07
N SER A 444 -24.22 -11.04 3.90
CA SER A 444 -22.83 -10.60 3.60
C SER A 444 -22.70 -9.08 3.68
N GLY A 445 -23.77 -8.33 3.39
CA GLY A 445 -23.83 -6.88 3.53
C GLY A 445 -23.60 -6.38 4.96
N ALA A 446 -23.86 -7.21 5.99
CA ALA A 446 -23.60 -6.84 7.38
C ALA A 446 -22.12 -6.57 7.64
N TYR A 447 -21.21 -7.25 6.92
CA TYR A 447 -19.78 -6.97 6.99
C TYR A 447 -19.44 -5.56 6.47
N LEU A 448 -20.01 -5.17 5.34
CA LEU A 448 -19.85 -3.82 4.79
C LEU A 448 -20.43 -2.75 5.71
N LEU A 449 -21.62 -3.02 6.26
CA LEU A 449 -22.27 -2.11 7.19
C LEU A 449 -21.42 -1.89 8.44
N SER A 450 -20.81 -2.94 8.98
CA SER A 450 -19.88 -2.83 10.11
C SER A 450 -18.68 -1.95 9.79
N GLY A 451 -18.06 -2.12 8.61
CA GLY A 451 -16.96 -1.27 8.13
C GLY A 451 -17.37 0.20 8.01
N ALA A 452 -18.56 0.46 7.44
CA ALA A 452 -19.09 1.82 7.32
C ALA A 452 -19.37 2.46 8.69
N PHE A 453 -19.96 1.71 9.62
CA PHE A 453 -20.20 2.16 11.00
C PHE A 453 -18.90 2.60 11.69
N TRP A 454 -17.87 1.75 11.67
CA TRP A 454 -16.60 2.05 12.30
C TRP A 454 -15.88 3.23 11.64
N THR A 455 -15.95 3.37 10.31
CA THR A 455 -15.42 4.54 9.60
C THR A 455 -16.08 5.83 10.05
N LEU A 456 -17.44 5.86 10.09
CA LEU A 456 -18.17 7.04 10.52
C LEU A 456 -17.86 7.40 11.98
N LEU A 457 -17.78 6.39 12.86
CA LEU A 457 -17.43 6.59 14.26
C LEU A 457 -16.01 7.13 14.42
N ALA A 458 -15.02 6.57 13.72
CA ALA A 458 -13.64 7.02 13.78
C ALA A 458 -13.47 8.46 13.26
N LEU A 459 -14.13 8.83 12.16
CA LEU A 459 -14.13 10.17 11.62
C LEU A 459 -14.81 11.19 12.54
N TRP A 460 -15.89 10.77 13.22
CA TRP A 460 -16.58 11.61 14.22
C TRP A 460 -15.68 11.86 15.44
N LEU A 461 -15.07 10.81 16.00
CA LEU A 461 -14.15 10.92 17.14
C LEU A 461 -12.93 11.79 16.82
N SER A 462 -12.34 11.65 15.61
CA SER A 462 -11.24 12.50 15.15
C SER A 462 -11.66 13.98 15.10
N GLY A 463 -12.88 14.28 14.62
CA GLY A 463 -13.38 15.65 14.57
C GLY A 463 -13.66 16.30 15.94
N GLN A 464 -14.04 15.49 16.95
CA GLN A 464 -14.23 16.00 18.31
C GLN A 464 -12.88 16.40 18.96
N ARG A 465 -11.80 15.66 18.67
CA ARG A 465 -10.46 15.96 19.18
C ARG A 465 -9.88 17.22 18.58
N GLU A 466 -9.96 17.38 17.24
CA GLU A 466 -9.53 18.60 16.56
C GLU A 466 -10.19 19.86 17.17
N LYS A 467 -11.47 19.77 17.55
CA LYS A 467 -12.18 20.86 18.25
C LYS A 467 -11.69 21.06 19.69
N GLY A 468 -11.50 19.98 20.45
CA GLY A 468 -11.00 20.03 21.83
C GLY A 468 -9.58 20.59 21.94
N ASP A 469 -8.70 20.26 20.99
CA ASP A 469 -7.33 20.79 20.93
C ASP A 469 -7.31 22.29 20.57
N MET A 470 -8.23 22.75 19.71
CA MET A 470 -8.40 24.19 19.41
C MET A 470 -8.93 24.96 20.61
N ASP A 471 -9.87 24.40 21.38
CA ASP A 471 -10.47 25.04 22.57
C ASP A 471 -9.48 25.08 23.76
N THR A 472 -8.53 24.14 23.84
CA THR A 472 -7.53 24.08 24.93
C THR A 472 -6.21 24.74 24.57
N GLY A 473 -6.05 25.29 23.36
CA GLY A 473 -4.84 26.00 22.92
C GLY A 473 -3.58 25.12 22.87
N ARG A 474 -3.75 23.81 22.65
CA ARG A 474 -2.67 22.83 22.50
C ARG A 474 -2.41 22.47 21.05
#